data_b4f8a92b8e2cbf931ba57a41a54152cb
#
_entry.id   b4f8a92b8e2cbf931ba57a41a54152cb
#
_cell.length_a   1.000
_cell.length_b   1.000
_cell.length_c   1.000
_cell.angle_alpha   90.00
_cell.angle_beta   90.00
_cell.angle_gamma   90.00
#
_symmetry.space_group_name_H-M   'P 1'
#
loop_
_entity.id
_entity.type
_entity.pdbx_description
1 polymer ?
#
loop_
_entity_poly.entity_id
_entity_poly.type
_entity_poly.pdbx_seq_one_letter_code
_entity_poly.pdbx_strand_id
1 'polypeptide(L)'
;MKYLVIGLGNLGRAIAKDLTRVGNEVIGVDMDLHRVDMLKNDIAGAVALDSTDKEALSTLPLSEMDAIIVTFGKDFGTSVQTVALLKSLDAGKLIVRAISSIHETVIRAIGVSEIITPEKDFSTMYTSQASLGGLFRHWYKVTDTEHLYKIGRAHV
;
A
#
# COMPACT_ATOMS: atom_id res chain seq x y z
N MET A 1 -2.88 -1.31 -14.96
CA MET A 1 -1.59 -0.98 -14.31
C MET A 1 -1.02 -2.23 -13.65
N LYS A 2 0.29 -2.25 -13.42
CA LYS A 2 0.99 -3.36 -12.77
C LYS A 2 1.48 -2.93 -11.39
N TYR A 3 1.15 -3.70 -10.37
CA TYR A 3 1.51 -3.43 -8.98
C TYR A 3 2.27 -4.60 -8.38
N LEU A 4 3.27 -4.28 -7.57
CA LEU A 4 3.93 -5.22 -6.68
C LEU A 4 3.52 -4.88 -5.24
N VAL A 5 2.98 -5.84 -4.51
CA VAL A 5 2.61 -5.67 -3.09
C VAL A 5 3.54 -6.53 -2.24
N ILE A 6 4.36 -5.89 -1.41
CA ILE A 6 5.30 -6.56 -0.51
C ILE A 6 4.76 -6.50 0.93
N GLY A 7 4.59 -7.67 1.52
CA GLY A 7 3.91 -7.85 2.78
C GLY A 7 2.42 -8.19 2.56
N LEU A 8 2.06 -9.47 2.76
CA LEU A 8 0.70 -9.98 2.53
C LEU A 8 -0.04 -10.23 3.85
N GLY A 9 0.15 -9.33 4.81
CA GLY A 9 -0.69 -9.23 6.00
C GLY A 9 -2.09 -8.74 5.66
N ASN A 10 -2.86 -8.34 6.66
CA ASN A 10 -4.25 -7.91 6.44
C ASN A 10 -4.38 -6.78 5.42
N LEU A 11 -3.56 -5.73 5.54
CA LEU A 11 -3.61 -4.59 4.64
C LEU A 11 -3.12 -4.95 3.23
N GLY A 12 -1.95 -5.58 3.12
CA GLY A 12 -1.37 -5.94 1.81
C GLY A 12 -2.27 -6.87 1.01
N ARG A 13 -2.85 -7.86 1.68
CA ARG A 13 -3.79 -8.79 1.07
C ARG A 13 -5.06 -8.10 0.59
N ALA A 14 -5.61 -7.19 1.40
CA ALA A 14 -6.79 -6.41 1.01
C ALA A 14 -6.50 -5.53 -0.20
N ILE A 15 -5.38 -4.80 -0.19
CA ILE A 15 -4.95 -3.96 -1.32
C ILE A 15 -4.76 -4.79 -2.58
N ALA A 16 -4.06 -5.93 -2.48
CA ALA A 16 -3.80 -6.78 -3.63
C ALA A 16 -5.09 -7.29 -4.29
N LYS A 17 -6.04 -7.75 -3.49
CA LYS A 17 -7.35 -8.20 -3.98
C LYS A 17 -8.16 -7.06 -4.59
N ASP A 18 -8.21 -5.92 -3.95
CA ASP A 18 -8.98 -4.77 -4.42
C ASP A 18 -8.43 -4.21 -5.72
N LEU A 19 -7.10 -4.10 -5.84
CA LEU A 19 -6.46 -3.69 -7.10
C LEU A 19 -6.75 -4.67 -8.24
N THR A 20 -6.72 -5.96 -7.96
CA THR A 20 -7.06 -6.99 -8.96
C THR A 20 -8.53 -6.89 -9.37
N ARG A 21 -9.43 -6.69 -8.42
CA ARG A 21 -10.87 -6.58 -8.69
C ARG A 21 -11.21 -5.40 -9.61
N VAL A 22 -10.46 -4.31 -9.54
CA VAL A 22 -10.66 -3.15 -10.43
C VAL A 22 -9.83 -3.21 -11.72
N GLY A 23 -9.29 -4.39 -12.06
CA GLY A 23 -8.68 -4.67 -13.36
C GLY A 23 -7.17 -4.44 -13.46
N ASN A 24 -6.45 -4.34 -12.32
CA ASN A 24 -5.00 -4.25 -12.34
C ASN A 24 -4.34 -5.63 -12.26
N GLU A 25 -3.13 -5.73 -12.78
CA GLU A 25 -2.24 -6.88 -12.62
C GLU A 25 -1.44 -6.71 -11.31
N VAL A 26 -1.54 -7.68 -10.41
CA VAL A 26 -0.91 -7.59 -9.10
C VAL A 26 -0.04 -8.81 -8.83
N ILE A 27 1.21 -8.56 -8.44
CA ILE A 27 2.12 -9.57 -7.90
C ILE A 27 2.24 -9.32 -6.40
N GLY A 28 2.01 -10.35 -5.61
CA GLY A 28 2.16 -10.32 -4.15
C GLY A 28 3.42 -11.02 -3.69
N VAL A 29 4.10 -10.48 -2.69
CA VAL A 29 5.32 -11.03 -2.11
C VAL A 29 5.23 -11.06 -0.60
N ASP A 30 5.53 -12.19 0.00
CA ASP A 30 5.69 -12.35 1.45
C ASP A 30 6.70 -13.47 1.73
N MET A 31 7.38 -13.41 2.85
CA MET A 31 8.27 -14.49 3.29
C MET A 31 7.48 -15.72 3.76
N ASP A 32 6.25 -15.51 4.26
CA ASP A 32 5.37 -16.56 4.74
C ASP A 32 4.65 -17.25 3.56
N LEU A 33 5.04 -18.50 3.28
CA LEU A 33 4.45 -19.30 2.23
C LEU A 33 2.94 -19.49 2.39
N HIS A 34 2.44 -19.56 3.62
CA HIS A 34 0.99 -19.69 3.86
C HIS A 34 0.22 -18.46 3.37
N ARG A 35 0.75 -17.26 3.61
CA ARG A 35 0.15 -16.01 3.09
C ARG A 35 0.18 -15.95 1.58
N VAL A 36 1.26 -16.39 0.97
CA VAL A 36 1.39 -16.50 -0.50
C VAL A 36 0.35 -17.47 -1.06
N ASP A 37 0.23 -18.65 -0.48
CA ASP A 37 -0.73 -19.67 -0.92
C ASP A 37 -2.19 -19.21 -0.81
N MET A 38 -2.51 -18.40 0.17
CA MET A 38 -3.87 -17.84 0.33
C MET A 38 -4.26 -16.90 -0.81
N LEU A 39 -3.31 -16.32 -1.52
CA LEU A 39 -3.56 -15.29 -2.55
C LEU A 39 -3.31 -15.76 -3.97
N LYS A 40 -2.59 -16.86 -4.17
CA LYS A 40 -2.10 -17.29 -5.49
C LYS A 40 -3.19 -17.45 -6.56
N ASN A 41 -4.44 -17.69 -6.16
CA ASN A 41 -5.57 -17.85 -7.10
C ASN A 41 -6.38 -16.56 -7.28
N ASP A 42 -6.14 -15.54 -6.46
CA ASP A 42 -6.92 -14.30 -6.43
C ASP A 42 -6.22 -13.13 -7.13
N ILE A 43 -4.92 -13.25 -7.41
CA ILE A 43 -4.09 -12.22 -8.03
C ILE A 43 -3.25 -12.83 -9.17
N ALA A 44 -2.61 -11.99 -9.97
CA ALA A 44 -1.86 -12.44 -11.14
C ALA A 44 -0.66 -13.32 -10.80
N GLY A 45 0.01 -13.08 -9.68
CA GLY A 45 1.11 -13.89 -9.19
C GLY A 45 1.36 -13.67 -7.70
N ALA A 46 1.86 -14.70 -7.03
CA ALA A 46 2.26 -14.62 -5.62
C ALA A 46 3.57 -15.40 -5.42
N VAL A 47 4.54 -14.80 -4.76
CA VAL A 47 5.90 -15.34 -4.60
C VAL A 47 6.30 -15.31 -3.12
N ALA A 48 6.80 -16.45 -2.63
CA ALA A 48 7.43 -16.53 -1.32
C ALA A 48 8.89 -16.10 -1.43
N LEU A 49 9.25 -14.99 -0.74
CA LEU A 49 10.58 -14.42 -0.90
C LEU A 49 10.88 -13.52 0.32
N ASP A 50 12.14 -13.52 0.75
CA ASP A 50 12.63 -12.57 1.76
C ASP A 50 12.97 -11.23 1.10
N SER A 51 12.19 -10.21 1.37
CA SER A 51 12.38 -8.87 0.81
C SER A 51 13.57 -8.10 1.42
N THR A 52 14.23 -8.63 2.44
CA THR A 52 15.49 -8.11 2.97
C THR A 52 16.73 -8.69 2.29
N ASP A 53 16.53 -9.63 1.37
CA ASP A 53 17.58 -10.19 0.53
C ASP A 53 17.60 -9.46 -0.83
N LYS A 54 18.69 -8.77 -1.11
CA LYS A 54 18.85 -7.99 -2.35
C LYS A 54 18.82 -8.86 -3.60
N GLU A 55 19.44 -10.04 -3.55
CA GLU A 55 19.46 -10.96 -4.69
C GLU A 55 18.06 -11.47 -4.99
N ALA A 56 17.33 -11.86 -3.94
CA ALA A 56 15.95 -12.28 -4.07
C ALA A 56 15.06 -11.18 -4.66
N LEU A 57 15.14 -9.95 -4.14
CA LEU A 57 14.40 -8.80 -4.68
C LEU A 57 14.72 -8.53 -6.15
N SER A 58 15.97 -8.69 -6.55
CA SER A 58 16.41 -8.45 -7.93
C SER A 58 15.83 -9.44 -8.95
N THR A 59 15.27 -10.56 -8.51
CA THR A 59 14.57 -11.51 -9.37
C THR A 59 13.18 -11.05 -9.80
N LEU A 60 12.63 -10.06 -9.10
CA LEU A 60 11.31 -9.51 -9.39
C LEU A 60 11.39 -8.49 -10.54
N PRO A 61 10.34 -8.33 -11.34
CA PRO A 61 10.30 -7.40 -12.47
C PRO A 61 10.06 -5.94 -11.98
N LEU A 62 10.95 -5.42 -11.13
CA LEU A 62 10.78 -4.14 -10.44
C LEU A 62 10.58 -2.96 -11.41
N SER A 63 11.30 -2.97 -12.54
CA SER A 63 11.22 -1.92 -13.56
C SER A 63 9.93 -1.92 -14.39
N GLU A 64 9.19 -3.02 -14.36
CA GLU A 64 7.92 -3.16 -15.08
C GLU A 64 6.72 -2.71 -14.24
N MET A 65 6.92 -2.46 -12.96
CA MET A 65 5.85 -2.09 -12.04
C MET A 65 5.53 -0.59 -12.12
N ASP A 66 4.25 -0.27 -12.25
CA ASP A 66 3.77 1.12 -12.16
C ASP A 66 3.89 1.67 -10.73
N ALA A 67 3.74 0.80 -9.73
CA ALA A 67 4.04 1.12 -8.34
C ALA A 67 4.33 -0.14 -7.52
N ILE A 68 5.15 0.03 -6.49
CA ILE A 68 5.48 -0.98 -5.49
C ILE A 68 4.95 -0.51 -4.14
N ILE A 69 4.12 -1.33 -3.52
CA ILE A 69 3.44 -1.02 -2.25
C ILE A 69 4.03 -1.89 -1.15
N VAL A 70 4.64 -1.27 -0.15
CA VAL A 70 5.26 -1.95 1.00
C VAL A 70 4.34 -1.78 2.21
N THR A 71 3.82 -2.89 2.75
CA THR A 71 2.71 -2.88 3.72
C THR A 71 3.01 -3.56 5.06
N PHE A 72 4.28 -3.71 5.44
CA PHE A 72 4.63 -4.31 6.73
C PHE A 72 3.96 -3.57 7.89
N GLY A 73 3.29 -4.32 8.78
CA GLY A 73 2.47 -3.74 9.84
C GLY A 73 3.08 -3.80 11.24
N LYS A 74 4.14 -4.57 11.47
CA LYS A 74 4.72 -4.76 12.80
C LYS A 74 6.25 -4.72 12.83
N ASP A 75 6.91 -4.92 11.71
CA ASP A 75 8.36 -5.02 11.62
C ASP A 75 8.96 -3.77 10.99
N PHE A 76 9.35 -2.84 11.85
CA PHE A 76 10.03 -1.61 11.47
C PHE A 76 11.35 -1.91 10.71
N GLY A 77 12.16 -2.83 11.22
CA GLY A 77 13.44 -3.18 10.63
C GLY A 77 13.32 -3.75 9.23
N THR A 78 12.45 -4.73 9.06
CA THR A 78 12.17 -5.34 7.76
C THR A 78 11.65 -4.31 6.76
N SER A 79 10.74 -3.43 7.19
CA SER A 79 10.21 -2.37 6.32
C SER A 79 11.32 -1.43 5.83
N VAL A 80 12.14 -0.92 6.73
CA VAL A 80 13.24 0.00 6.41
C VAL A 80 14.26 -0.66 5.49
N GLN A 81 14.67 -1.89 5.79
CA GLN A 81 15.62 -2.64 4.96
C GLN A 81 15.08 -2.88 3.56
N THR A 82 13.84 -3.34 3.45
CA THR A 82 13.19 -3.58 2.15
C THR A 82 13.12 -2.31 1.31
N VAL A 83 12.69 -1.19 1.91
CA VAL A 83 12.60 0.10 1.22
C VAL A 83 13.96 0.60 0.77
N ALA A 84 14.98 0.50 1.63
CA ALA A 84 16.35 0.89 1.28
C ALA A 84 16.89 0.06 0.11
N LEU A 85 16.64 -1.26 0.09
CA LEU A 85 17.04 -2.13 -0.99
C LEU A 85 16.31 -1.80 -2.30
N LEU A 86 15.00 -1.59 -2.25
CA LEU A 86 14.22 -1.17 -3.43
C LEU A 86 14.76 0.14 -4.02
N LYS A 87 15.10 1.11 -3.19
CA LYS A 87 15.74 2.36 -3.63
C LYS A 87 17.11 2.09 -4.27
N SER A 88 17.92 1.20 -3.70
CA SER A 88 19.22 0.84 -4.25
C SER A 88 19.14 0.07 -5.57
N LEU A 89 18.01 -0.51 -5.88
CA LEU A 89 17.71 -1.24 -7.12
C LEU A 89 16.98 -0.35 -8.15
N ASP A 90 16.91 0.95 -7.90
CA ASP A 90 16.17 1.91 -8.75
C ASP A 90 14.73 1.47 -9.03
N ALA A 91 14.12 0.79 -8.08
CA ALA A 91 12.71 0.44 -8.16
C ALA A 91 11.88 1.73 -8.24
N GLY A 92 10.99 1.81 -9.21
CA GLY A 92 10.27 3.03 -9.57
C GLY A 92 9.47 3.66 -8.42
N LYS A 93 8.18 3.89 -8.62
CA LYS A 93 7.31 4.52 -7.61
C LYS A 93 7.11 3.60 -6.40
N LEU A 94 7.49 4.08 -5.21
CA LEU A 94 7.26 3.39 -3.94
C LEU A 94 6.14 4.05 -3.14
N ILE A 95 5.22 3.23 -2.64
CA ILE A 95 4.18 3.61 -1.68
C ILE A 95 4.41 2.77 -0.44
N VAL A 96 4.65 3.39 0.72
CA VAL A 96 5.07 2.67 1.92
C VAL A 96 4.12 2.94 3.08
N ARG A 97 3.68 1.89 3.77
CA ARG A 97 2.98 2.01 5.03
C ARG A 97 3.93 2.42 6.13
N ALA A 98 3.64 3.51 6.82
CA ALA A 98 4.29 3.87 8.08
C ALA A 98 3.46 3.41 9.28
N ILE A 99 4.12 2.82 10.28
CA ILE A 99 3.51 2.28 11.49
C ILE A 99 3.66 3.20 12.71
N SER A 100 4.44 4.26 12.58
CA SER A 100 4.67 5.27 13.62
C SER A 100 5.25 6.54 13.00
N SER A 101 5.25 7.63 13.76
CA SER A 101 5.82 8.90 13.32
C SER A 101 7.32 8.81 13.04
N ILE A 102 8.05 8.05 13.85
CA ILE A 102 9.49 7.84 13.63
C ILE A 102 9.73 6.97 12.39
N HIS A 103 8.90 5.96 12.15
CA HIS A 103 8.98 5.16 10.93
C HIS A 103 8.75 6.03 9.69
N GLU A 104 7.72 6.87 9.70
CA GLU A 104 7.45 7.83 8.62
C GLU A 104 8.66 8.74 8.37
N THR A 105 9.27 9.27 9.43
CA THR A 105 10.46 10.12 9.32
C THR A 105 11.62 9.39 8.64
N VAL A 106 11.88 8.14 9.03
CA VAL A 106 12.96 7.32 8.43
C VAL A 106 12.66 7.01 6.97
N ILE A 107 11.44 6.62 6.64
CA ILE A 107 11.06 6.32 5.26
C ILE A 107 11.17 7.55 4.35
N ARG A 108 10.78 8.74 4.84
CA ARG A 108 10.97 10.00 4.11
C ARG A 108 12.45 10.32 3.90
N ALA A 109 13.28 10.09 4.92
CA ALA A 109 14.72 10.31 4.81
C ALA A 109 15.40 9.40 3.77
N ILE A 110 14.86 8.21 3.54
CA ILE A 110 15.31 7.30 2.47
C ILE A 110 14.90 7.82 1.07
N GLY A 111 13.97 8.78 0.99
CA GLY A 111 13.53 9.37 -0.26
C GLY A 111 12.19 8.84 -0.80
N VAL A 112 11.37 8.26 0.05
CA VAL A 112 9.99 7.88 -0.30
C VAL A 112 9.08 9.08 -0.07
N SER A 113 8.34 9.47 -1.09
CA SER A 113 7.41 10.60 -1.05
C SER A 113 5.98 10.20 -0.74
N GLU A 114 5.57 9.00 -1.13
CA GLU A 114 4.20 8.53 -0.95
C GLU A 114 4.12 7.53 0.20
N ILE A 115 3.58 8.00 1.33
CA ILE A 115 3.48 7.23 2.58
C ILE A 115 2.01 7.17 2.98
N ILE A 116 1.56 5.96 3.34
CA ILE A 116 0.23 5.73 3.89
C ILE A 116 0.32 5.42 5.39
N THR A 117 -0.60 5.98 6.15
CA THR A 117 -0.75 5.78 7.59
C THR A 117 -2.18 5.34 7.88
N PRO A 118 -2.55 4.07 7.59
CA PRO A 118 -3.95 3.63 7.52
C PRO A 118 -4.73 3.92 8.79
N GLU A 119 -4.14 3.71 9.96
CA GLU A 119 -4.80 3.92 11.25
C GLU A 119 -5.08 5.40 11.49
N LYS A 120 -4.12 6.28 11.18
CA LYS A 120 -4.27 7.73 11.32
C LYS A 120 -5.25 8.28 10.28
N ASP A 121 -5.11 7.85 9.04
CA ASP A 121 -5.96 8.28 7.93
C ASP A 121 -7.42 7.88 8.18
N PHE A 122 -7.66 6.64 8.62
CA PHE A 122 -8.98 6.16 9.00
C PHE A 122 -9.55 6.93 10.20
N SER A 123 -8.74 7.16 11.24
CA SER A 123 -9.17 7.90 12.43
C SER A 123 -9.58 9.33 12.07
N THR A 124 -8.80 10.01 11.26
CA THR A 124 -9.12 11.37 10.78
C THR A 124 -10.40 11.38 9.96
N MET A 125 -10.55 10.44 9.05
CA MET A 125 -11.75 10.28 8.24
C MET A 125 -12.98 10.02 9.09
N TYR A 126 -12.91 9.06 10.01
CA TYR A 126 -14.02 8.68 10.88
C TYR A 126 -14.44 9.82 11.82
N THR A 127 -13.47 10.52 12.42
CA THR A 127 -13.75 11.66 13.30
C THR A 127 -14.42 12.81 12.55
N SER A 128 -13.94 13.11 11.35
CA SER A 128 -14.57 14.12 10.50
C SER A 128 -16.01 13.76 10.15
N GLN A 129 -16.24 12.49 9.82
CA GLN A 129 -17.56 11.97 9.52
C GLN A 129 -18.50 12.03 10.72
N ALA A 130 -18.03 11.64 11.90
CA ALA A 130 -18.80 11.67 13.13
C ALA A 130 -19.13 13.11 13.56
N SER A 131 -18.19 14.04 13.43
CA SER A 131 -18.35 15.46 13.79
C SER A 131 -19.35 16.18 12.88
N LEU A 132 -19.48 15.75 11.63
CA LEU A 132 -20.41 16.32 10.66
C LEU A 132 -21.81 15.68 10.69
N GLY A 133 -22.14 14.95 11.75
CA GLY A 133 -23.48 14.39 11.96
C GLY A 133 -23.89 13.34 10.93
N GLY A 134 -22.92 12.58 10.42
CA GLY A 134 -23.18 11.55 9.42
C GLY A 134 -23.45 12.08 8.00
N LEU A 135 -23.13 13.34 7.75
CA LEU A 135 -23.30 14.00 6.45
C LEU A 135 -22.50 13.33 5.33
N PHE A 136 -21.43 12.60 5.70
CA PHE A 136 -20.59 11.83 4.76
C PHE A 136 -20.76 10.33 5.01
N ARG A 137 -21.88 9.77 4.61
CA ARG A 137 -22.08 8.32 4.72
C ARG A 137 -21.20 7.51 3.77
N HIS A 138 -20.59 8.17 2.79
CA HIS A 138 -19.72 7.51 1.82
C HIS A 138 -18.54 8.41 1.51
N TRP A 139 -17.38 8.08 2.04
CA TRP A 139 -16.14 8.60 1.51
C TRP A 139 -15.89 7.94 0.16
N TYR A 140 -16.26 8.64 -0.87
CA TYR A 140 -15.73 8.31 -2.18
C TYR A 140 -14.27 8.76 -2.20
N LYS A 141 -13.42 7.93 -2.77
CA LYS A 141 -12.08 8.30 -3.12
C LYS A 141 -12.19 9.55 -3.99
N VAL A 142 -11.93 10.72 -3.42
CA VAL A 142 -11.95 11.99 -4.14
C VAL A 142 -10.71 12.04 -5.00
N THR A 143 -10.78 11.41 -6.15
CA THR A 143 -9.76 11.52 -7.20
C THR A 143 -10.12 12.62 -8.20
N ASP A 144 -11.35 13.15 -8.13
CA ASP A 144 -11.89 14.15 -9.04
C ASP A 144 -12.51 15.31 -8.29
N THR A 145 -12.14 16.53 -8.69
CA THR A 145 -12.73 17.79 -8.20
C THR A 145 -14.25 17.86 -8.40
N GLU A 146 -14.80 17.16 -9.36
CA GLU A 146 -16.26 17.10 -9.59
C GLU A 146 -17.03 16.43 -8.44
N HIS A 147 -16.41 15.53 -7.70
CA HIS A 147 -17.06 14.84 -6.58
C HIS A 147 -17.22 15.75 -5.36
N LEU A 148 -16.34 16.72 -5.15
CA LEU A 148 -16.44 17.73 -4.08
C LEU A 148 -17.69 18.61 -4.26
N TYR A 149 -18.05 18.96 -5.47
CA TYR A 149 -19.24 19.76 -5.76
C TYR A 149 -20.55 19.01 -5.49
N LYS A 150 -20.58 17.72 -5.69
CA LYS A 150 -21.77 16.89 -5.40
C LYS A 150 -22.02 16.73 -3.92
N ILE A 151 -20.95 16.64 -3.12
CA ILE A 151 -21.07 16.55 -1.65
C ILE A 151 -21.59 17.87 -1.07
N GLY A 152 -21.11 19.02 -1.54
CA GLY A 152 -21.56 20.33 -1.07
C GLY A 152 -23.03 20.65 -1.42
N ARG A 153 -23.58 20.08 -2.47
CA ARG A 153 -24.99 20.30 -2.86
C ARG A 153 -26.00 19.43 -2.14
N ALA A 154 -25.59 18.36 -1.52
CA ALA A 154 -26.49 17.47 -0.78
C ALA A 154 -27.01 18.06 0.53
N HIS A 155 -26.63 19.29 0.89
CA HIS A 155 -26.94 19.97 2.13
C HIS A 155 -27.69 21.28 1.97
N VAL A 156 -28.12 21.60 0.79
CA VAL A 156 -28.96 22.78 0.54
C VAL A 156 -30.41 22.40 0.53
#